data_5b6ad8ace255373791272e791d0129cd
#
_entry.id   5b6ad8ace255373791272e791d0129cd
#
_cell.length_a   1.000
_cell.length_b   1.000
_cell.length_c   1.000
_cell.angle_alpha   90.00
_cell.angle_beta   90.00
_cell.angle_gamma   90.00
#
_symmetry.space_group_name_H-M   'P 1'
#
loop_
_entity.id
_entity.type
_entity.pdbx_description
1 polymer ?
#
loop_
_entity_poly.entity_id
_entity_poly.type
_entity_poly.pdbx_seq_one_letter_code
_entity_poly.pdbx_strand_id
1 'polypeptide(L)'
;GETISGVTIPTEEELDVAVEMPMVLNDAGVIGLTLNGKGFPATEMYTGTVGDTVMVHYQNEGLQAHPMHLHQPLGWIIAKDGKELLVPIPGDTINIAPGERYTVLYKLTDPGVWAWHCHILTHAERDDGMFGMVTAFIVEE
;
A
#
# COMPACT_ATOMS: atom_id res chain seq x y z
N GLY A 1 1.38 0.98 -24.14
CA GLY A 1 0.42 0.15 -23.43
C GLY A 1 -1.01 0.37 -23.89
N GLU A 2 -1.87 -0.57 -23.58
CA GLU A 2 -3.29 -0.45 -23.87
C GLU A 2 -3.96 0.60 -22.99
N THR A 3 -4.98 1.28 -23.54
CA THR A 3 -5.82 2.21 -22.79
C THR A 3 -7.18 1.56 -22.54
N ILE A 4 -7.54 1.39 -21.28
CA ILE A 4 -8.83 0.83 -20.87
C ILE A 4 -9.53 1.86 -19.99
N SER A 5 -10.77 2.23 -20.37
CA SER A 5 -11.57 3.24 -19.66
C SER A 5 -10.81 4.56 -19.42
N GLY A 6 -10.02 5.00 -20.41
CA GLY A 6 -9.23 6.23 -20.33
C GLY A 6 -7.93 6.12 -19.55
N VAL A 7 -7.59 4.93 -19.06
CA VAL A 7 -6.35 4.69 -18.31
C VAL A 7 -5.39 3.88 -19.18
N THR A 8 -4.19 4.40 -19.34
CA THR A 8 -3.12 3.69 -20.05
C THR A 8 -2.43 2.72 -19.09
N ILE A 9 -2.48 1.44 -19.44
CA ILE A 9 -1.82 0.39 -18.68
C ILE A 9 -0.37 0.33 -19.13
N PRO A 10 0.62 0.51 -18.23
CA PRO A 10 2.02 0.41 -18.61
C PRO A 10 2.36 -1.02 -19.05
N THR A 11 3.21 -1.14 -20.06
CA THR A 11 3.81 -2.43 -20.43
C THR A 11 4.89 -2.80 -19.42
N GLU A 12 5.34 -4.06 -19.42
CA GLU A 12 6.44 -4.49 -18.53
C GLU A 12 7.71 -3.64 -18.74
N GLU A 13 7.97 -3.22 -19.98
CA GLU A 13 9.11 -2.35 -20.31
C GLU A 13 8.94 -0.93 -19.77
N GLU A 14 7.69 -0.47 -19.65
CA GLU A 14 7.35 0.84 -19.11
C GLU A 14 7.29 0.82 -17.58
N LEU A 15 7.25 -0.37 -16.97
CA LEU A 15 7.29 -0.55 -15.52
C LEU A 15 8.71 -0.39 -14.99
N ASP A 16 9.22 0.83 -15.08
CA ASP A 16 10.50 1.17 -14.44
C ASP A 16 10.26 1.38 -12.95
N VAL A 17 10.31 0.28 -12.20
CA VAL A 17 10.05 0.28 -10.76
C VAL A 17 11.29 0.77 -10.02
N ALA A 18 11.18 1.96 -9.45
CA ALA A 18 12.27 2.55 -8.67
C ALA A 18 12.38 1.94 -7.26
N VAL A 19 11.23 1.57 -6.68
CA VAL A 19 11.16 1.00 -5.33
C VAL A 19 10.22 -0.20 -5.35
N GLU A 20 10.68 -1.31 -4.82
CA GLU A 20 9.85 -2.50 -4.61
C GLU A 20 9.94 -2.89 -3.15
N MET A 21 8.78 -3.12 -2.50
CA MET A 21 8.76 -3.39 -1.07
C MET A 21 7.61 -4.29 -0.65
N PRO A 22 7.83 -5.12 0.39
CA PRO A 22 6.75 -5.84 1.02
C PRO A 22 6.01 -4.94 2.02
N MET A 23 4.72 -5.20 2.20
CA MET A 23 3.93 -4.63 3.28
C MET A 23 3.12 -5.77 3.91
N VAL A 24 3.65 -6.32 4.98
CA VAL A 24 3.01 -7.42 5.71
C VAL A 24 2.08 -6.86 6.77
N LEU A 25 0.81 -7.22 6.65
CA LEU A 25 -0.26 -6.78 7.56
C LEU A 25 -0.50 -7.87 8.59
N ASN A 26 -0.51 -7.51 9.86
CA ASN A 26 -0.78 -8.47 10.92
C ASN A 26 -1.56 -7.81 12.06
N ASP A 27 -2.49 -8.55 12.65
CA ASP A 27 -3.25 -8.16 13.83
C ASP A 27 -3.17 -9.23 14.92
N ALA A 28 -2.54 -10.36 14.62
CA ALA A 28 -2.32 -11.46 15.53
C ALA A 28 -0.91 -11.37 16.14
N GLY A 29 -0.69 -12.01 17.26
CA GLY A 29 0.60 -12.02 17.93
C GLY A 29 0.69 -10.99 19.06
N VAL A 30 1.85 -10.92 19.69
CA VAL A 30 2.04 -10.16 20.92
C VAL A 30 1.94 -8.65 20.70
N ILE A 31 2.44 -8.16 19.56
CA ILE A 31 2.43 -6.72 19.26
C ILE A 31 1.05 -6.26 18.78
N GLY A 32 0.31 -7.14 18.12
CA GLY A 32 -1.04 -6.85 17.59
C GLY A 32 -0.98 -6.21 16.22
N LEU A 33 -1.55 -5.01 16.08
CA LEU A 33 -1.71 -4.31 14.80
C LEU A 33 -0.37 -3.77 14.28
N THR A 34 0.16 -4.41 13.24
CA THR A 34 1.49 -4.10 12.71
C THR A 34 1.55 -3.99 11.19
N LEU A 35 2.51 -3.20 10.71
CA LEU A 35 2.99 -3.14 9.34
C LEU A 35 4.45 -3.60 9.34
N ASN A 36 4.75 -4.68 8.63
CA ASN A 36 6.09 -5.28 8.61
C ASN A 36 6.64 -5.57 10.02
N GLY A 37 5.76 -6.04 10.90
CA GLY A 37 6.13 -6.43 12.26
C GLY A 37 6.23 -5.31 13.28
N LYS A 38 5.92 -4.06 12.90
CA LYS A 38 6.01 -2.89 13.78
C LYS A 38 4.71 -2.13 13.82
N GLY A 39 4.34 -1.62 15.00
CA GLY A 39 3.20 -0.72 15.19
C GLY A 39 3.66 0.72 15.34
N PHE A 40 2.90 1.66 14.76
CA PHE A 40 3.20 3.09 14.88
C PHE A 40 3.31 3.50 16.37
N PRO A 41 4.30 4.29 16.78
CA PRO A 41 5.21 5.08 15.96
C PRO A 41 6.51 4.37 15.52
N ALA A 42 6.65 3.06 15.79
CA ALA A 42 7.85 2.30 15.45
C ALA A 42 7.89 1.82 13.99
N THR A 43 6.80 2.00 13.22
CA THR A 43 6.74 1.63 11.80
C THR A 43 7.80 2.36 10.99
N GLU A 44 8.33 1.69 9.96
CA GLU A 44 9.23 2.34 9.00
C GLU A 44 8.49 3.40 8.21
N MET A 45 9.14 4.52 7.96
CA MET A 45 8.69 5.52 6.99
C MET A 45 9.41 5.30 5.67
N TYR A 46 8.71 5.51 4.56
CA TYR A 46 9.22 5.26 3.23
C TYR A 46 9.41 6.58 2.49
N THR A 47 10.38 6.60 1.58
CA THR A 47 10.70 7.81 0.81
C THR A 47 10.82 7.49 -0.67
N GLY A 48 10.47 8.46 -1.51
CA GLY A 48 10.65 8.39 -2.96
C GLY A 48 10.61 9.78 -3.57
N THR A 49 10.83 9.84 -4.88
CA THR A 49 10.89 11.08 -5.65
C THR A 49 9.74 11.15 -6.65
N VAL A 50 9.21 12.34 -6.89
CA VAL A 50 8.18 12.55 -7.92
C VAL A 50 8.63 11.94 -9.25
N GLY A 51 7.75 11.15 -9.86
CA GLY A 51 8.03 10.40 -11.09
C GLY A 51 8.41 8.95 -10.86
N ASP A 52 8.80 8.58 -9.64
CA ASP A 52 9.11 7.19 -9.30
C ASP A 52 7.84 6.33 -9.30
N THR A 53 8.01 5.08 -9.71
CA THR A 53 6.98 4.03 -9.55
C THR A 53 7.37 3.12 -8.40
N VAL A 54 6.46 2.96 -7.46
CA VAL A 54 6.64 2.10 -6.29
C VAL A 54 5.76 0.87 -6.44
N MET A 55 6.36 -0.30 -6.32
CA MET A 55 5.63 -1.57 -6.32
C MET A 55 5.54 -2.09 -4.90
N VAL A 56 4.32 -2.25 -4.40
CA VAL A 56 4.07 -2.75 -3.04
C VAL A 56 3.42 -4.13 -3.13
N HIS A 57 4.02 -5.08 -2.43
CA HIS A 57 3.47 -6.42 -2.27
C HIS A 57 2.80 -6.51 -0.90
N TYR A 58 1.49 -6.31 -0.87
CA TYR A 58 0.71 -6.49 0.35
C TYR A 58 0.48 -7.97 0.62
N GLN A 59 0.64 -8.36 1.85
CA GLN A 59 0.33 -9.71 2.33
C GLN A 59 -0.34 -9.60 3.69
N ASN A 60 -1.55 -10.15 3.81
CA ASN A 60 -2.25 -10.15 5.10
C ASN A 60 -2.04 -11.50 5.80
N GLU A 61 -1.26 -11.48 6.87
CA GLU A 61 -0.99 -12.65 7.73
C GLU A 61 -1.84 -12.63 8.99
N GLY A 62 -2.75 -11.67 9.12
CA GLY A 62 -3.60 -11.50 10.28
C GLY A 62 -4.87 -12.32 10.23
N LEU A 63 -5.76 -12.03 11.16
CA LEU A 63 -7.07 -12.70 11.33
C LEU A 63 -8.22 -11.83 10.84
N GLN A 64 -7.97 -10.55 10.57
CA GLN A 64 -8.97 -9.57 10.12
C GLN A 64 -8.60 -9.01 8.76
N ALA A 65 -9.59 -8.53 8.03
CA ALA A 65 -9.36 -7.78 6.80
C ALA A 65 -8.75 -6.41 7.13
N HIS A 66 -7.86 -5.94 6.26
CA HIS A 66 -7.20 -4.65 6.42
C HIS A 66 -7.34 -3.84 5.13
N PRO A 67 -8.27 -2.87 5.07
CA PRO A 67 -8.36 -1.95 3.95
C PRO A 67 -7.24 -0.91 4.05
N MET A 68 -6.22 -1.07 3.23
CA MET A 68 -5.05 -0.18 3.23
C MET A 68 -5.27 1.02 2.34
N HIS A 69 -5.03 2.19 2.90
CA HIS A 69 -5.19 3.48 2.23
C HIS A 69 -3.91 4.29 2.32
N LEU A 70 -3.37 4.62 1.15
CA LEU A 70 -2.33 5.63 0.99
C LEU A 70 -3.01 6.91 0.56
N HIS A 71 -2.79 8.01 1.27
CA HIS A 71 -3.46 9.27 0.97
C HIS A 71 -3.16 9.75 -0.44
N GLN A 72 -1.93 9.62 -0.92
CA GLN A 72 -1.57 9.85 -2.31
C GLN A 72 -0.31 9.05 -2.68
N PRO A 73 -0.19 8.54 -3.89
CA PRO A 73 -1.15 8.59 -5.01
C PRO A 73 -2.15 7.43 -5.00
N LEU A 74 -3.05 7.43 -6.01
CA LEU A 74 -3.92 6.29 -6.29
C LEU A 74 -3.09 5.04 -6.61
N GLY A 75 -3.51 3.89 -6.08
CA GLY A 75 -2.86 2.62 -6.38
C GLY A 75 -3.52 1.89 -7.55
N TRP A 76 -2.74 1.09 -8.25
CA TRP A 76 -3.20 0.19 -9.30
C TRP A 76 -2.88 -1.24 -8.92
N ILE A 77 -3.93 -2.04 -8.69
CA ILE A 77 -3.76 -3.47 -8.41
C ILE A 77 -3.44 -4.17 -9.72
N ILE A 78 -2.26 -4.78 -9.80
CA ILE A 78 -1.79 -5.48 -11.01
C ILE A 78 -1.73 -6.99 -10.85
N ALA A 79 -1.72 -7.51 -9.63
CA ALA A 79 -1.70 -8.95 -9.36
C ALA A 79 -2.41 -9.25 -8.05
N LYS A 80 -3.00 -10.44 -7.99
CA LYS A 80 -3.63 -10.98 -6.78
C LYS A 80 -3.19 -12.41 -6.59
N ASP A 81 -2.73 -12.76 -5.37
CA ASP A 81 -2.29 -14.11 -4.98
C ASP A 81 -1.27 -14.70 -5.96
N GLY A 82 -0.36 -13.85 -6.44
CA GLY A 82 0.71 -14.23 -7.35
C GLY A 82 0.30 -14.35 -8.82
N LYS A 83 -0.93 -13.96 -9.17
CA LYS A 83 -1.43 -14.01 -10.55
C LYS A 83 -1.68 -12.60 -11.08
N GLU A 84 -1.14 -12.32 -12.25
CA GLU A 84 -1.39 -11.04 -12.92
C GLU A 84 -2.86 -10.88 -13.28
N LEU A 85 -3.38 -9.67 -13.10
CA LEU A 85 -4.71 -9.31 -13.55
C LEU A 85 -4.66 -8.93 -15.03
N LEU A 86 -5.66 -9.39 -15.80
CA LEU A 86 -5.80 -8.98 -17.21
C LEU A 86 -6.02 -7.47 -17.33
N VAL A 87 -6.71 -6.88 -16.36
CA VAL A 87 -6.99 -5.44 -16.31
C VAL A 87 -6.64 -4.95 -14.91
N PRO A 88 -5.69 -4.02 -14.77
CA PRO A 88 -5.41 -3.39 -13.49
C PRO A 88 -6.64 -2.69 -12.91
N ILE A 89 -6.77 -2.75 -11.60
CA ILE A 89 -7.91 -2.16 -10.88
C ILE A 89 -7.39 -0.97 -10.07
N PRO A 90 -7.92 0.25 -10.29
CA PRO A 90 -7.55 1.40 -9.46
C PRO A 90 -8.22 1.32 -8.09
N GLY A 91 -7.52 1.79 -7.07
CA GLY A 91 -8.06 1.87 -5.74
C GLY A 91 -7.27 2.81 -4.85
N ASP A 92 -7.96 3.66 -4.10
CA ASP A 92 -7.33 4.46 -3.05
C ASP A 92 -7.31 3.69 -1.73
N THR A 93 -8.25 2.77 -1.56
CA THR A 93 -8.34 1.87 -0.40
C THR A 93 -8.46 0.45 -0.91
N ILE A 94 -7.49 -0.38 -0.55
CA ILE A 94 -7.41 -1.77 -1.04
C ILE A 94 -7.68 -2.70 0.13
N ASN A 95 -8.83 -3.37 0.09
CA ASN A 95 -9.23 -4.30 1.15
C ASN A 95 -8.55 -5.65 0.96
N ILE A 96 -7.73 -6.02 1.92
CA ILE A 96 -6.94 -7.24 1.87
C ILE A 96 -7.44 -8.18 2.96
N ALA A 97 -8.10 -9.27 2.55
CA ALA A 97 -8.60 -10.27 3.48
C ALA A 97 -7.45 -11.16 4.02
N PRO A 98 -7.66 -11.84 5.17
CA PRO A 98 -6.66 -12.76 5.69
C PRO A 98 -6.24 -13.79 4.64
N GLY A 99 -4.95 -13.94 4.46
CA GLY A 99 -4.35 -14.86 3.50
C GLY A 99 -4.22 -14.32 2.07
N GLU A 100 -4.82 -13.18 1.76
CA GLU A 100 -4.69 -12.59 0.44
C GLU A 100 -3.37 -11.83 0.28
N ARG A 101 -2.90 -11.80 -0.98
CA ARG A 101 -1.73 -11.01 -1.39
C ARG A 101 -2.10 -10.19 -2.60
N TYR A 102 -1.71 -8.93 -2.59
CA TYR A 102 -1.93 -8.01 -3.71
C TYR A 102 -0.63 -7.32 -4.08
N THR A 103 -0.36 -7.20 -5.37
CA THR A 103 0.71 -6.35 -5.88
C THR A 103 0.10 -5.08 -6.45
N VAL A 104 0.54 -3.93 -5.95
CA VAL A 104 -0.01 -2.62 -6.25
C VAL A 104 1.08 -1.68 -6.71
N LEU A 105 0.81 -0.96 -7.80
CA LEU A 105 1.70 0.10 -8.29
C LEU A 105 1.19 1.46 -7.86
N TYR A 106 2.11 2.27 -7.36
CA TYR A 106 1.88 3.67 -7.04
C TYR A 106 2.87 4.53 -7.81
N LYS A 107 2.37 5.43 -8.65
CA LYS A 107 3.23 6.41 -9.32
C LYS A 107 3.21 7.72 -8.54
N LEU A 108 4.36 8.12 -8.03
CA LEU A 108 4.48 9.30 -7.19
C LEU A 108 4.33 10.56 -8.04
N THR A 109 3.31 11.37 -7.76
CA THR A 109 2.99 12.56 -8.55
C THR A 109 3.14 13.86 -7.79
N ASP A 110 2.78 13.87 -6.51
CA ASP A 110 2.76 15.07 -5.71
C ASP A 110 3.74 14.99 -4.55
N PRO A 111 4.61 16.00 -4.35
CA PRO A 111 5.47 16.01 -3.19
C PRO A 111 4.66 16.25 -1.91
N GLY A 112 5.09 15.64 -0.83
CA GLY A 112 4.45 15.77 0.47
C GLY A 112 4.73 14.59 1.37
N VAL A 113 4.09 14.62 2.54
CA VAL A 113 4.09 13.52 3.50
C VAL A 113 2.68 12.93 3.51
N TRP A 114 2.54 11.73 2.98
CA TRP A 114 1.24 11.09 2.79
C TRP A 114 1.05 9.97 3.78
N ALA A 115 0.03 10.07 4.62
CA ALA A 115 -0.31 9.02 5.56
C ALA A 115 -0.69 7.73 4.82
N TRP A 116 -0.26 6.61 5.36
CA TRP A 116 -0.50 5.28 4.83
C TRP A 116 -0.95 4.38 5.97
N HIS A 117 -2.22 3.97 5.94
CA HIS A 117 -2.80 3.31 7.10
C HIS A 117 -3.94 2.36 6.74
N CYS A 118 -4.25 1.46 7.67
CA CYS A 118 -5.49 0.70 7.62
C CYS A 118 -6.66 1.64 7.85
N HIS A 119 -7.67 1.59 6.99
CA HIS A 119 -8.82 2.49 7.07
C HIS A 119 -9.89 2.03 8.07
N ILE A 120 -9.69 0.90 8.73
CA ILE A 120 -10.46 0.58 9.94
C ILE A 120 -9.88 1.44 11.06
N LEU A 121 -10.60 2.47 11.49
CA LEU A 121 -10.05 3.51 12.37
C LEU A 121 -9.54 2.96 13.69
N THR A 122 -10.20 1.96 14.26
CA THR A 122 -9.74 1.31 15.49
C THR A 122 -8.42 0.56 15.35
N HIS A 123 -7.96 0.30 14.11
CA HIS A 123 -6.65 -0.28 13.82
C HIS A 123 -5.54 0.78 13.70
N ALA A 124 -5.89 2.06 13.62
CA ALA A 124 -4.98 3.15 13.35
C ALA A 124 -5.11 4.33 14.31
N GLU A 125 -6.17 4.38 15.09
CA GLU A 125 -6.47 5.49 16.00
C GLU A 125 -7.03 5.01 17.34
N ARG A 126 -6.63 5.71 18.40
CA ARG A 126 -7.22 5.64 19.74
C ARG A 126 -7.48 7.06 20.25
N ASP A 127 -8.07 7.19 21.45
CA ASP A 127 -8.36 8.46 22.08
C ASP A 127 -7.10 9.35 22.26
N ASP A 128 -5.93 8.72 22.41
CA ASP A 128 -4.64 9.41 22.59
C ASP A 128 -3.84 9.59 21.29
N GLY A 129 -4.42 9.29 20.12
CA GLY A 129 -3.82 9.53 18.82
C GLY A 129 -3.61 8.28 17.96
N MET A 130 -2.73 8.39 16.97
CA MET A 130 -2.43 7.31 16.02
C MET A 130 -1.61 6.20 16.66
N PHE A 131 -1.92 4.96 16.28
CA PHE A 131 -1.17 3.78 16.70
C PHE A 131 -1.32 2.66 15.66
N GLY A 132 -0.52 1.59 15.80
CA GLY A 132 -0.73 0.35 15.06
C GLY A 132 -0.39 0.44 13.59
N MET A 133 -1.38 0.23 12.74
CA MET A 133 -1.22 0.10 11.28
C MET A 133 -1.18 1.46 10.58
N VAL A 134 -0.22 2.29 10.95
CA VAL A 134 0.01 3.62 10.37
C VAL A 134 1.47 3.79 10.05
N THR A 135 1.76 4.34 8.89
CA THR A 135 3.08 4.86 8.53
C THR A 135 2.90 6.06 7.59
N ALA A 136 3.96 6.50 6.97
CA ALA A 136 3.93 7.60 6.02
C ALA A 136 4.83 7.31 4.82
N PHE A 137 4.44 7.84 3.67
CA PHE A 137 5.29 7.89 2.49
C PHE A 137 5.67 9.35 2.21
N ILE A 138 6.95 9.61 2.23
CA ILE A 138 7.52 10.95 2.00
C ILE A 138 7.92 11.04 0.53
N VAL A 139 7.27 11.94 -0.21
CA VAL A 139 7.56 12.16 -1.63
C VAL A 139 8.30 13.47 -1.78
N GLU A 140 9.50 13.42 -2.30
CA GLU A 140 10.37 14.55 -2.55
C GLU A 140 10.32 14.97 -4.02
N GLU A 141 10.63 16.22 -4.29
CA GLU A 141 10.72 16.74 -5.67
C GLU A 141 11.89 16.16 -6.45
#